data_5c69de7819c7d84be3c8f38315727112
#
_entry.id   5c69de7819c7d84be3c8f38315727112
#
_cell.length_a   1.000
_cell.length_b   1.000
_cell.length_c   1.000
_cell.angle_alpha   90.00
_cell.angle_beta   90.00
_cell.angle_gamma   90.00
#
_symmetry.space_group_name_H-M   'P 1'
#
loop_
_entity.id
_entity.type
_entity.pdbx_description
1 polymer ?
#
loop_
_entity_poly.entity_id
_entity_poly.type
_entity_poly.pdbx_seq_one_letter_code
_entity_poly.pdbx_strand_id
1 'polypeptide(L)'
;MSTNVKAKTAVPSTKTGGGADCTAIKARVETVDWTKIRTDLDTQGWAVVPKLLTQAEADSIAGLYPQEEGFRSHVVMARHGFGRGEYKYFNYPLPPLIETLRTAAYPHLVPIANQWHERMRKEERFPPGHAAFLERCHEAGQMRPTPLLLEYAPEDYNCLHRDLYGDHVFPIQIAILLDQPGEDFEGGEFVMTEQRPRMQTRAMVLPLRKGDAAIFAVNFRPMKGTRGDYQVRLNHGVSKLHKGKRHTVGVIFHDAT
;
A
#
# COMPACT_ATOMS: atom_id res chain seq x y z
N MET A 1 9.76 49.49 -48.50
CA MET A 1 9.59 49.21 -47.07
C MET A 1 9.18 47.73 -46.92
N SER A 2 10.14 46.89 -46.64
CA SER A 2 9.94 45.44 -46.54
C SER A 2 9.74 45.06 -45.08
N THR A 3 8.58 44.52 -44.75
CA THR A 3 8.24 43.98 -43.47
C THR A 3 8.65 42.51 -43.40
N ASN A 4 9.64 42.25 -42.57
CA ASN A 4 10.20 40.91 -42.30
C ASN A 4 9.30 40.22 -41.26
N VAL A 5 8.58 39.18 -41.63
CA VAL A 5 7.79 38.32 -40.72
C VAL A 5 8.72 37.18 -40.27
N LYS A 6 9.14 37.20 -39.01
CA LYS A 6 9.87 36.07 -38.36
C LYS A 6 8.93 34.91 -38.15
N ALA A 7 9.22 33.80 -38.78
CA ALA A 7 8.60 32.50 -38.51
C ALA A 7 8.92 32.04 -37.07
N LYS A 8 7.88 31.74 -36.28
CA LYS A 8 8.00 31.05 -34.98
C LYS A 8 8.32 29.59 -35.25
N THR A 9 9.52 29.17 -34.88
CA THR A 9 9.91 27.76 -34.78
C THR A 9 9.09 27.09 -33.69
N ALA A 10 8.31 26.07 -34.07
CA ALA A 10 7.60 25.21 -33.15
C ALA A 10 8.63 24.35 -32.37
N VAL A 11 8.55 24.39 -31.06
CA VAL A 11 9.31 23.52 -30.15
C VAL A 11 8.72 22.10 -30.28
N PRO A 12 9.51 21.05 -30.50
CA PRO A 12 8.98 19.71 -30.56
C PRO A 12 8.50 19.30 -29.16
N SER A 13 7.24 18.91 -29.08
CA SER A 13 6.64 18.26 -27.90
C SER A 13 7.43 16.97 -27.60
N THR A 14 8.23 16.99 -26.57
CA THR A 14 8.81 15.77 -25.99
C THR A 14 7.66 14.93 -25.44
N LYS A 15 7.36 13.81 -26.13
CA LYS A 15 6.54 12.74 -25.56
C LYS A 15 7.28 12.19 -24.33
N THR A 16 6.87 12.64 -23.16
CA THR A 16 7.29 12.04 -21.88
C THR A 16 6.82 10.61 -21.83
N GLY A 17 7.76 9.74 -21.47
CA GLY A 17 7.72 8.30 -21.57
C GLY A 17 6.56 7.60 -20.90
N GLY A 18 6.29 6.41 -21.45
CA GLY A 18 5.73 5.21 -20.83
C GLY A 18 4.56 5.44 -19.89
N GLY A 19 3.37 5.77 -20.41
CA GLY A 19 2.14 5.67 -19.63
C GLY A 19 2.01 4.24 -19.12
N ALA A 20 1.97 4.06 -17.79
CA ALA A 20 1.72 2.76 -17.18
C ALA A 20 0.47 2.15 -17.83
N ASP A 21 0.58 0.92 -18.32
CA ASP A 21 -0.56 0.23 -18.95
C ASP A 21 -1.56 -0.20 -17.84
N CYS A 22 -2.48 0.71 -17.54
CA CYS A 22 -3.53 0.48 -16.56
C CYS A 22 -4.40 -0.74 -16.89
N THR A 23 -4.50 -1.12 -18.18
CA THR A 23 -5.22 -2.32 -18.60
C THR A 23 -4.47 -3.57 -18.19
N ALA A 24 -3.15 -3.58 -18.34
CA ALA A 24 -2.31 -4.72 -17.96
C ALA A 24 -2.31 -4.97 -16.45
N ILE A 25 -2.18 -3.93 -15.63
CA ILE A 25 -2.24 -4.10 -14.15
C ILE A 25 -3.62 -4.56 -13.69
N LYS A 26 -4.70 -4.02 -14.26
CA LYS A 26 -6.06 -4.48 -13.96
C LYS A 26 -6.22 -5.96 -14.31
N ALA A 27 -5.77 -6.39 -15.48
CA ALA A 27 -5.82 -7.79 -15.89
C ALA A 27 -5.02 -8.70 -14.92
N ARG A 28 -3.83 -8.27 -14.45
CA ARG A 28 -3.07 -9.03 -13.44
C ARG A 28 -3.82 -9.15 -12.12
N VAL A 29 -4.45 -8.08 -11.64
CA VAL A 29 -5.28 -8.13 -10.42
C VAL A 29 -6.42 -9.13 -10.57
N GLU A 30 -7.10 -9.16 -11.72
CA GLU A 30 -8.20 -10.11 -11.99
C GLU A 30 -7.72 -11.57 -12.05
N THR A 31 -6.45 -11.83 -12.41
CA THR A 31 -5.88 -13.20 -12.49
C THR A 31 -5.28 -13.70 -11.18
N VAL A 32 -5.28 -12.89 -10.12
CA VAL A 32 -4.81 -13.31 -8.78
C VAL A 32 -5.72 -14.43 -8.24
N ASP A 33 -5.11 -15.44 -7.64
CA ASP A 33 -5.87 -16.48 -6.90
C ASP A 33 -6.42 -15.93 -5.58
N TRP A 34 -7.53 -15.20 -5.68
CA TRP A 34 -8.20 -14.59 -4.52
C TRP A 34 -8.71 -15.61 -3.51
N THR A 35 -8.92 -16.88 -3.90
CA THR A 35 -9.26 -17.96 -2.98
C THR A 35 -8.08 -18.30 -2.07
N LYS A 36 -6.89 -18.42 -2.67
CA LYS A 36 -5.65 -18.59 -1.90
C LYS A 36 -5.37 -17.38 -1.00
N ILE A 37 -5.51 -16.17 -1.53
CA ILE A 37 -5.31 -14.93 -0.74
C ILE A 37 -6.23 -14.91 0.48
N ARG A 38 -7.51 -15.22 0.31
CA ARG A 38 -8.46 -15.33 1.44
C ARG A 38 -8.01 -16.36 2.46
N THR A 39 -7.61 -17.55 2.02
CA THR A 39 -7.14 -18.62 2.92
C THR A 39 -5.91 -18.19 3.72
N ASP A 40 -4.94 -17.55 3.07
CA ASP A 40 -3.73 -17.06 3.70
C ASP A 40 -4.04 -15.94 4.72
N LEU A 41 -4.89 -14.98 4.34
CA LEU A 41 -5.33 -13.90 5.22
C LEU A 41 -6.08 -14.44 6.46
N ASP A 42 -6.97 -15.41 6.29
CA ASP A 42 -7.69 -16.05 7.40
C ASP A 42 -6.76 -16.86 8.30
N THR A 43 -5.72 -17.46 7.75
CA THR A 43 -4.80 -18.34 8.49
C THR A 43 -3.73 -17.57 9.26
N GLN A 44 -3.09 -16.59 8.61
CA GLN A 44 -1.91 -15.90 9.15
C GLN A 44 -1.99 -14.37 9.14
N GLY A 45 -3.04 -13.79 8.54
CA GLY A 45 -3.27 -12.34 8.49
C GLY A 45 -2.53 -11.62 7.38
N TRP A 46 -1.84 -12.35 6.51
CA TRP A 46 -1.16 -11.81 5.33
C TRP A 46 -1.08 -12.84 4.20
N ALA A 47 -0.92 -12.34 2.99
CA ALA A 47 -0.68 -13.13 1.79
C ALA A 47 0.31 -12.39 0.88
N VAL A 48 1.02 -13.12 0.01
CA VAL A 48 1.92 -12.54 -0.99
C VAL A 48 1.36 -12.82 -2.38
N VAL A 49 1.27 -11.77 -3.20
CA VAL A 49 1.01 -11.85 -4.64
C VAL A 49 2.33 -11.63 -5.36
N PRO A 50 2.96 -12.67 -5.90
CA PRO A 50 4.22 -12.52 -6.61
C PRO A 50 4.05 -11.70 -7.89
N LYS A 51 5.00 -10.81 -8.17
CA LYS A 51 5.10 -10.05 -9.43
C LYS A 51 3.80 -9.32 -9.82
N LEU A 52 3.10 -8.76 -8.85
CA LEU A 52 1.92 -7.92 -9.12
C LEU A 52 2.30 -6.71 -9.98
N LEU A 53 3.47 -6.13 -9.73
CA LEU A 53 4.11 -5.16 -10.63
C LEU A 53 5.23 -5.82 -11.43
N THR A 54 5.39 -5.39 -12.67
CA THR A 54 6.61 -5.64 -13.44
C THR A 54 7.77 -4.84 -12.84
N GLN A 55 9.01 -5.23 -13.16
CA GLN A 55 10.19 -4.46 -12.73
C GLN A 55 10.14 -3.01 -13.22
N ALA A 56 9.76 -2.79 -14.48
CA ALA A 56 9.65 -1.45 -15.06
C ALA A 56 8.58 -0.58 -14.36
N GLU A 57 7.44 -1.16 -13.97
CA GLU A 57 6.41 -0.47 -13.18
C GLU A 57 6.92 -0.14 -11.78
N ALA A 58 7.63 -1.08 -11.12
CA ALA A 58 8.24 -0.84 -9.82
C ALA A 58 9.27 0.29 -9.88
N ASP A 59 10.16 0.27 -10.88
CA ASP A 59 11.14 1.35 -11.12
C ASP A 59 10.45 2.70 -11.38
N SER A 60 9.39 2.70 -12.17
CA SER A 60 8.64 3.91 -12.49
C SER A 60 8.01 4.54 -11.24
N ILE A 61 7.46 3.72 -10.32
CA ILE A 61 6.89 4.22 -9.04
C ILE A 61 8.00 4.70 -8.11
N ALA A 62 9.08 3.93 -7.93
CA ALA A 62 10.21 4.34 -7.09
C ALA A 62 10.82 5.66 -7.59
N GLY A 63 10.92 5.84 -8.92
CA GLY A 63 11.39 7.06 -9.56
C GLY A 63 10.52 8.31 -9.33
N LEU A 64 9.35 8.19 -8.74
CA LEU A 64 8.53 9.33 -8.31
C LEU A 64 9.05 9.94 -7.01
N TYR A 65 9.78 9.18 -6.17
CA TYR A 65 10.14 9.65 -4.83
C TYR A 65 10.93 10.97 -4.79
N PRO A 66 11.91 11.23 -5.69
CA PRO A 66 12.63 12.50 -5.70
C PRO A 66 11.77 13.72 -6.09
N GLN A 67 10.59 13.50 -6.66
CA GLN A 67 9.70 14.59 -7.07
C GLN A 67 9.00 15.19 -5.84
N GLU A 68 8.67 16.48 -5.92
CA GLU A 68 7.82 17.13 -4.92
C GLU A 68 6.37 17.20 -5.40
N GLU A 69 6.20 17.32 -6.71
CA GLU A 69 4.90 17.38 -7.36
C GLU A 69 4.17 16.03 -7.29
N GLY A 70 2.87 16.05 -7.09
CA GLY A 70 2.05 14.84 -6.95
C GLY A 70 1.93 14.29 -5.53
N PHE A 71 2.62 14.90 -4.54
CA PHE A 71 2.52 14.55 -3.13
C PHE A 71 1.88 15.68 -2.32
N ARG A 72 1.02 15.30 -1.35
CA ARG A 72 0.37 16.24 -0.43
C ARG A 72 1.18 16.50 0.84
N SER A 73 2.08 15.61 1.20
CA SER A 73 2.91 15.75 2.40
C SER A 73 4.14 14.86 2.35
N HIS A 74 5.18 15.29 3.04
CA HIS A 74 6.41 14.56 3.26
C HIS A 74 6.64 14.42 4.77
N VAL A 75 6.84 13.20 5.25
CA VAL A 75 7.00 12.86 6.66
C VAL A 75 8.37 12.25 6.91
N VAL A 76 9.13 12.86 7.80
CA VAL A 76 10.40 12.32 8.33
C VAL A 76 10.08 11.58 9.63
N MET A 77 10.14 10.25 9.62
CA MET A 77 9.66 9.38 10.71
C MET A 77 10.31 9.68 12.05
N ALA A 78 11.60 10.05 12.06
CA ALA A 78 12.34 10.35 13.28
C ALA A 78 11.76 11.53 14.08
N ARG A 79 11.06 12.46 13.42
CA ARG A 79 10.41 13.61 14.07
C ARG A 79 9.15 13.24 14.85
N HIS A 80 8.62 12.05 14.62
CA HIS A 80 7.34 11.59 15.18
C HIS A 80 7.48 10.33 16.03
N GLY A 81 8.70 9.79 16.19
CA GLY A 81 8.91 8.53 16.92
C GLY A 81 8.41 7.29 16.16
N PHE A 82 8.20 7.38 14.83
CA PHE A 82 7.72 6.28 14.01
C PHE A 82 8.84 5.33 13.55
N GLY A 83 10.08 5.67 13.83
CA GLY A 83 11.28 4.97 13.39
C GLY A 83 12.23 5.95 12.71
N ARG A 84 12.93 5.50 11.68
CA ARG A 84 13.79 6.30 10.80
C ARG A 84 13.43 5.98 9.36
N GLY A 85 13.68 6.90 8.46
CA GLY A 85 13.25 6.86 7.08
C GLY A 85 12.18 7.91 6.80
N GLU A 86 11.71 7.93 5.60
CA GLU A 86 10.81 8.97 5.13
C GLU A 86 9.70 8.38 4.27
N TYR A 87 8.57 9.10 4.20
CA TYR A 87 7.51 8.75 3.28
C TYR A 87 6.75 9.99 2.82
N LYS A 88 6.16 9.86 1.63
CA LYS A 88 5.33 10.89 1.01
C LYS A 88 3.94 10.33 0.71
N TYR A 89 2.90 11.00 1.16
CA TYR A 89 1.53 10.68 0.72
C TYR A 89 1.27 11.31 -0.64
N PHE A 90 0.74 10.51 -1.56
CA PHE A 90 0.28 11.06 -2.84
C PHE A 90 -0.85 12.08 -2.65
N ASN A 91 -0.97 13.00 -3.61
CA ASN A 91 -2.11 13.90 -3.74
C ASN A 91 -3.10 13.37 -4.77
N TYR A 92 -4.32 13.87 -4.78
CA TYR A 92 -5.23 13.68 -5.90
C TYR A 92 -4.90 14.65 -7.06
N PRO A 93 -4.97 14.20 -8.34
CA PRO A 93 -5.27 12.83 -8.76
C PRO A 93 -4.08 11.88 -8.44
N LEU A 94 -4.38 10.65 -8.03
CA LEU A 94 -3.34 9.64 -7.82
C LEU A 94 -2.62 9.28 -9.13
N PRO A 95 -1.35 8.81 -9.09
CA PRO A 95 -0.73 8.21 -10.24
C PRO A 95 -1.62 7.10 -10.83
N PRO A 96 -1.82 7.04 -12.16
CA PRO A 96 -2.81 6.14 -12.77
C PRO A 96 -2.67 4.67 -12.38
N LEU A 97 -1.45 4.20 -12.19
CA LEU A 97 -1.18 2.81 -11.78
C LEU A 97 -1.64 2.56 -10.33
N ILE A 98 -1.42 3.52 -9.43
CA ILE A 98 -1.84 3.42 -8.01
C ILE A 98 -3.37 3.47 -7.90
N GLU A 99 -4.01 4.38 -8.65
CA GLU A 99 -5.47 4.47 -8.72
C GLU A 99 -6.08 3.17 -9.24
N THR A 100 -5.50 2.60 -10.30
CA THR A 100 -5.97 1.34 -10.88
C THR A 100 -5.83 0.18 -9.91
N LEU A 101 -4.68 0.05 -9.22
CA LEU A 101 -4.48 -0.97 -8.18
C LEU A 101 -5.51 -0.84 -7.07
N ARG A 102 -5.69 0.38 -6.54
CA ARG A 102 -6.62 0.68 -5.46
C ARG A 102 -8.06 0.30 -5.83
N THR A 103 -8.48 0.69 -7.04
CA THR A 103 -9.83 0.44 -7.53
C THR A 103 -10.07 -1.02 -7.91
N ALA A 104 -9.11 -1.67 -8.57
CA ALA A 104 -9.27 -3.04 -9.04
C ALA A 104 -9.16 -4.08 -7.90
N ALA A 105 -8.30 -3.86 -6.90
CA ALA A 105 -8.13 -4.82 -5.81
C ALA A 105 -9.27 -4.76 -4.77
N TYR A 106 -9.88 -3.60 -4.56
CA TYR A 106 -10.90 -3.40 -3.53
C TYR A 106 -12.08 -4.38 -3.62
N PRO A 107 -12.73 -4.61 -4.77
CA PRO A 107 -13.88 -5.51 -4.86
C PRO A 107 -13.58 -6.96 -4.45
N HIS A 108 -12.34 -7.41 -4.63
CA HIS A 108 -11.91 -8.74 -4.23
C HIS A 108 -11.65 -8.85 -2.71
N LEU A 109 -11.29 -7.74 -2.06
CA LEU A 109 -11.00 -7.66 -0.63
C LEU A 109 -12.25 -7.41 0.23
N VAL A 110 -13.27 -6.75 -0.30
CA VAL A 110 -14.51 -6.44 0.44
C VAL A 110 -15.20 -7.67 1.01
N PRO A 111 -15.36 -8.79 0.28
CA PRO A 111 -15.99 -9.98 0.86
C PRO A 111 -15.22 -10.52 2.06
N ILE A 112 -13.89 -10.44 2.05
CA ILE A 112 -13.00 -10.86 3.15
C ILE A 112 -13.19 -9.90 4.34
N ALA A 113 -13.13 -8.61 4.09
CA ALA A 113 -13.30 -7.56 5.11
C ALA A 113 -14.66 -7.66 5.81
N ASN A 114 -15.74 -7.82 5.05
CA ASN A 114 -17.10 -7.96 5.58
C ASN A 114 -17.28 -9.24 6.38
N GLN A 115 -16.72 -10.37 5.91
CA GLN A 115 -16.72 -11.62 6.66
C GLN A 115 -15.93 -11.49 7.96
N TRP A 116 -14.80 -10.79 7.96
CA TRP A 116 -14.04 -10.54 9.17
C TRP A 116 -14.82 -9.70 10.17
N HIS A 117 -15.50 -8.63 9.71
CA HIS A 117 -16.34 -7.81 10.58
C HIS A 117 -17.48 -8.61 11.17
N GLU A 118 -18.15 -9.46 10.39
CA GLU A 118 -19.19 -10.36 10.90
C GLU A 118 -18.66 -11.32 11.99
N ARG A 119 -17.55 -12.01 11.73
CA ARG A 119 -16.91 -12.94 12.67
C ARG A 119 -16.42 -12.24 13.95
N MET A 120 -16.02 -10.97 13.83
CA MET A 120 -15.62 -10.13 14.97
C MET A 120 -16.80 -9.40 15.65
N ARG A 121 -18.04 -9.61 15.17
CA ARG A 121 -19.27 -8.97 15.66
C ARG A 121 -19.24 -7.45 15.60
N LYS A 122 -18.64 -6.91 14.52
CA LYS A 122 -18.68 -5.50 14.18
C LYS A 122 -19.87 -5.22 13.27
N GLU A 123 -20.54 -4.09 13.47
CA GLU A 123 -21.73 -3.72 12.70
C GLU A 123 -21.37 -3.17 11.30
N GLU A 124 -20.23 -2.48 11.20
CA GLU A 124 -19.80 -1.86 9.95
C GLU A 124 -19.66 -2.88 8.82
N ARG A 125 -20.18 -2.52 7.64
CA ARG A 125 -20.02 -3.25 6.38
C ARG A 125 -19.53 -2.30 5.30
N PHE A 126 -18.60 -2.78 4.51
CA PHE A 126 -18.01 -2.06 3.39
C PHE A 126 -18.84 -2.26 2.14
N PRO A 127 -19.13 -1.19 1.38
CA PRO A 127 -19.87 -1.30 0.11
C PRO A 127 -19.04 -2.05 -0.94
N PRO A 128 -19.68 -2.68 -1.94
CA PRO A 128 -18.96 -3.50 -2.94
C PRO A 128 -18.04 -2.70 -3.86
N GLY A 129 -18.34 -1.42 -4.08
CA GLY A 129 -17.55 -0.52 -4.93
C GLY A 129 -16.66 0.43 -4.12
N HIS A 130 -15.40 0.60 -4.55
CA HIS A 130 -14.45 1.49 -3.88
C HIS A 130 -14.92 2.96 -3.86
N ALA A 131 -15.51 3.44 -4.96
CA ALA A 131 -16.05 4.81 -5.05
C ALA A 131 -17.10 5.09 -3.95
N ALA A 132 -18.04 4.17 -3.73
CA ALA A 132 -19.03 4.30 -2.66
C ALA A 132 -18.41 4.26 -1.25
N PHE A 133 -17.30 3.55 -1.09
CA PHE A 133 -16.57 3.56 0.18
C PHE A 133 -15.84 4.88 0.41
N LEU A 134 -15.20 5.43 -0.62
CA LEU A 134 -14.57 6.75 -0.54
C LEU A 134 -15.60 7.86 -0.29
N GLU A 135 -16.78 7.81 -0.93
CA GLU A 135 -17.86 8.74 -0.64
C GLU A 135 -18.23 8.74 0.84
N ARG A 136 -18.38 7.56 1.46
CA ARG A 136 -18.59 7.43 2.91
C ARG A 136 -17.45 8.03 3.73
N CYS A 137 -16.19 7.81 3.33
CA CYS A 137 -15.03 8.42 3.98
C CYS A 137 -15.11 9.95 3.89
N HIS A 138 -15.43 10.48 2.72
CA HIS A 138 -15.52 11.92 2.49
C HIS A 138 -16.66 12.57 3.28
N GLU A 139 -17.83 11.94 3.38
CA GLU A 139 -18.94 12.38 4.23
C GLU A 139 -18.54 12.46 5.71
N ALA A 140 -17.62 11.60 6.16
CA ALA A 140 -17.05 11.64 7.51
C ALA A 140 -15.86 12.61 7.65
N GLY A 141 -15.55 13.41 6.62
CA GLY A 141 -14.44 14.36 6.64
C GLY A 141 -13.06 13.76 6.33
N GLN A 142 -12.98 12.48 5.97
CA GLN A 142 -11.75 11.81 5.55
C GLN A 142 -11.49 12.09 4.05
N MET A 143 -10.92 13.27 3.75
CA MET A 143 -10.77 13.80 2.38
C MET A 143 -9.37 13.62 1.80
N ARG A 144 -8.40 13.20 2.63
CA ARG A 144 -6.98 13.16 2.23
C ARG A 144 -6.58 11.78 1.74
N PRO A 145 -6.09 11.63 0.49
CA PRO A 145 -5.65 10.33 -0.01
C PRO A 145 -4.52 9.74 0.83
N THR A 146 -4.60 8.45 1.08
CA THR A 146 -3.67 7.71 1.94
C THR A 146 -2.65 6.82 1.22
N PRO A 147 -2.73 6.54 -0.07
CA PRO A 147 -1.62 5.88 -0.74
C PRO A 147 -0.32 6.67 -0.56
N LEU A 148 0.78 5.96 -0.31
CA LEU A 148 2.04 6.57 0.07
C LEU A 148 3.23 5.85 -0.55
N LEU A 149 4.33 6.58 -0.73
CA LEU A 149 5.61 6.06 -1.19
C LEU A 149 6.64 6.27 -0.08
N LEU A 150 7.30 5.18 0.33
CA LEU A 150 8.29 5.17 1.41
C LEU A 150 9.68 4.96 0.83
N GLU A 151 10.66 5.66 1.41
CA GLU A 151 12.09 5.47 1.13
C GLU A 151 12.84 5.22 2.45
N TYR A 152 13.75 4.24 2.41
CA TYR A 152 14.67 3.91 3.50
C TYR A 152 16.10 3.91 2.99
N ALA A 153 17.00 4.50 3.78
CA ALA A 153 18.46 4.50 3.63
C ALA A 153 19.11 3.62 4.73
N PRO A 154 20.42 3.36 4.70
CA PRO A 154 21.09 2.61 5.76
C PRO A 154 20.81 3.18 7.16
N GLU A 155 20.59 2.28 8.14
CA GLU A 155 20.17 2.54 9.52
C GLU A 155 18.68 2.95 9.68
N ASP A 156 17.92 3.05 8.60
CA ASP A 156 16.49 3.35 8.68
C ASP A 156 15.67 2.08 8.96
N TYR A 157 14.53 2.28 9.60
CA TYR A 157 13.57 1.24 9.98
C TYR A 157 12.19 1.88 10.22
N ASN A 158 11.13 1.06 10.22
CA ASN A 158 9.80 1.52 10.63
C ASN A 158 9.34 0.73 11.86
N CYS A 159 9.01 1.43 12.93
CA CYS A 159 8.48 0.82 14.14
C CYS A 159 7.20 0.04 13.85
N LEU A 160 6.94 -1.00 14.64
CA LEU A 160 5.71 -1.76 14.54
C LEU A 160 4.50 -0.87 14.84
N HIS A 161 3.61 -0.72 13.89
CA HIS A 161 2.45 0.18 13.95
C HIS A 161 1.22 -0.41 13.26
N ARG A 162 0.17 0.38 13.17
CA ARG A 162 -1.09 0.11 12.49
C ARG A 162 -1.56 1.40 11.83
N ASP A 163 -1.99 1.32 10.59
CA ASP A 163 -2.52 2.46 9.84
C ASP A 163 -4.02 2.62 10.12
N LEU A 164 -4.34 3.49 11.06
CA LEU A 164 -5.69 3.75 11.51
C LEU A 164 -6.00 5.25 11.35
N TYR A 165 -6.50 5.64 10.18
CA TYR A 165 -6.72 7.03 9.82
C TYR A 165 -8.22 7.33 9.68
N GLY A 166 -8.81 8.01 10.67
CA GLY A 166 -10.21 8.39 10.68
C GLY A 166 -11.17 7.30 11.23
N ASP A 167 -12.47 7.53 11.04
CA ASP A 167 -13.53 6.68 11.58
C ASP A 167 -13.78 5.43 10.72
N HIS A 168 -13.66 5.58 9.38
CA HIS A 168 -13.82 4.49 8.43
C HIS A 168 -12.47 3.93 8.02
N VAL A 169 -12.11 2.79 8.59
CA VAL A 169 -10.83 2.10 8.33
C VAL A 169 -11.08 0.77 7.63
N PHE A 170 -10.63 0.64 6.39
CA PHE A 170 -10.65 -0.65 5.71
C PHE A 170 -9.62 -1.59 6.34
N PRO A 171 -9.98 -2.82 6.73
CA PRO A 171 -9.15 -3.66 7.61
C PRO A 171 -7.98 -4.36 6.91
N ILE A 172 -7.85 -4.21 5.60
CA ILE A 172 -6.83 -4.86 4.77
C ILE A 172 -6.14 -3.78 3.93
N GLN A 173 -4.82 -3.88 3.79
CA GLN A 173 -4.06 -2.98 2.92
C GLN A 173 -3.05 -3.77 2.08
N ILE A 174 -2.46 -3.11 1.08
CA ILE A 174 -1.44 -3.66 0.19
C ILE A 174 -0.16 -2.83 0.36
N ALA A 175 0.99 -3.50 0.43
CA ALA A 175 2.31 -2.89 0.31
C ALA A 175 3.10 -3.63 -0.77
N ILE A 176 3.71 -2.90 -1.71
CA ILE A 176 4.47 -3.49 -2.82
C ILE A 176 5.93 -3.06 -2.70
N LEU A 177 6.83 -4.04 -2.69
CA LEU A 177 8.26 -3.80 -2.66
C LEU A 177 8.74 -3.39 -4.05
N LEU A 178 9.49 -2.28 -4.13
CA LEU A 178 9.89 -1.68 -5.41
C LEU A 178 11.36 -1.94 -5.77
N ASP A 179 12.15 -2.44 -4.82
CA ASP A 179 13.58 -2.76 -5.01
C ASP A 179 13.85 -4.24 -4.73
N GLN A 180 14.95 -4.78 -5.25
CA GLN A 180 15.30 -6.19 -5.14
C GLN A 180 16.19 -6.45 -3.91
N PRO A 181 15.71 -7.26 -2.93
CA PRO A 181 16.54 -7.68 -1.81
C PRO A 181 17.80 -8.42 -2.26
N GLY A 182 18.94 -8.10 -1.64
CA GLY A 182 20.24 -8.70 -1.95
C GLY A 182 20.97 -8.07 -3.14
N GLU A 183 20.28 -7.26 -3.94
CA GLU A 183 20.85 -6.50 -5.08
C GLU A 183 20.85 -5.01 -4.78
N ASP A 184 19.67 -4.42 -4.57
CA ASP A 184 19.49 -2.99 -4.32
C ASP A 184 19.68 -2.62 -2.85
N PHE A 185 19.38 -3.56 -1.94
CA PHE A 185 19.49 -3.34 -0.48
C PHE A 185 19.70 -4.63 0.31
N GLU A 186 20.17 -4.48 1.57
CA GLU A 186 20.34 -5.55 2.57
C GLU A 186 19.65 -5.17 3.89
N GLY A 187 19.00 -6.11 4.58
CA GLY A 187 18.12 -5.84 5.71
C GLY A 187 16.76 -5.31 5.25
N GLY A 188 16.09 -4.52 6.06
CA GLY A 188 14.83 -3.86 5.68
C GLY A 188 13.68 -4.81 5.37
N GLU A 189 13.62 -5.96 6.04
CA GLU A 189 12.54 -6.94 5.86
C GLU A 189 11.19 -6.35 6.27
N PHE A 190 10.14 -6.71 5.54
CA PHE A 190 8.78 -6.43 5.95
C PHE A 190 8.40 -7.39 7.09
N VAL A 191 8.19 -6.84 8.27
CA VAL A 191 7.92 -7.58 9.50
C VAL A 191 6.49 -7.37 9.94
N MET A 192 5.83 -8.45 10.32
CA MET A 192 4.55 -8.39 11.02
C MET A 192 4.64 -9.06 12.38
N THR A 193 3.78 -8.66 13.30
CA THR A 193 3.60 -9.34 14.57
C THR A 193 2.15 -9.72 14.78
N GLU A 194 1.94 -10.90 15.37
CA GLU A 194 0.63 -11.39 15.78
C GLU A 194 0.58 -11.52 17.30
N GLN A 195 -0.37 -10.87 17.93
CA GLN A 195 -0.64 -10.96 19.36
C GLN A 195 -1.97 -11.64 19.62
N ARG A 196 -1.94 -12.87 20.09
CA ARG A 196 -3.11 -13.61 20.58
C ARG A 196 -3.36 -13.29 22.06
N PRO A 197 -4.62 -13.35 22.53
CA PRO A 197 -4.91 -13.16 23.94
C PRO A 197 -4.13 -14.14 24.83
N ARG A 198 -3.47 -13.63 25.87
CA ARG A 198 -2.70 -14.40 26.86
C ARG A 198 -1.49 -15.16 26.31
N MET A 199 -1.02 -14.82 25.13
CA MET A 199 0.18 -15.43 24.52
C MET A 199 1.24 -14.35 24.27
N GLN A 200 2.48 -14.78 24.13
CA GLN A 200 3.55 -13.91 23.67
C GLN A 200 3.34 -13.54 22.20
N THR A 201 3.86 -12.39 21.79
CA THR A 201 3.81 -11.89 20.42
C THR A 201 4.68 -12.73 19.51
N ARG A 202 4.12 -13.18 18.39
CA ARG A 202 4.84 -13.91 17.36
C ARG A 202 5.26 -12.95 16.23
N ALA A 203 6.54 -12.94 15.91
CA ALA A 203 7.04 -12.22 14.73
C ALA A 203 6.90 -13.08 13.47
N MET A 204 6.69 -12.40 12.34
CA MET A 204 6.60 -12.98 10.98
C MET A 204 7.38 -12.08 10.04
N VAL A 205 8.15 -12.66 9.14
CA VAL A 205 8.87 -11.95 8.08
C VAL A 205 8.26 -12.36 6.74
N LEU A 206 7.85 -11.37 5.95
CA LEU A 206 7.25 -11.62 4.65
C LEU A 206 8.35 -11.67 3.57
N PRO A 207 8.44 -12.76 2.80
CA PRO A 207 9.51 -12.96 1.82
C PRO A 207 9.21 -12.24 0.51
N LEU A 208 9.27 -10.91 0.51
CA LEU A 208 8.98 -10.09 -0.66
C LEU A 208 10.20 -9.93 -1.56
N ARG A 209 9.96 -9.91 -2.85
CA ARG A 209 10.90 -9.53 -3.91
C ARG A 209 10.35 -8.31 -4.65
N LYS A 210 11.17 -7.68 -5.48
CA LYS A 210 10.77 -6.55 -6.33
C LYS A 210 9.53 -6.86 -7.16
N GLY A 211 8.51 -6.02 -7.05
CA GLY A 211 7.21 -6.17 -7.69
C GLY A 211 6.21 -7.06 -6.94
N ASP A 212 6.63 -7.75 -5.86
CA ASP A 212 5.71 -8.54 -5.04
C ASP A 212 4.86 -7.64 -4.14
N ALA A 213 3.60 -8.00 -4.00
CA ALA A 213 2.66 -7.34 -3.10
C ALA A 213 2.39 -8.20 -1.86
N ALA A 214 2.54 -7.60 -0.69
CA ALA A 214 1.96 -8.09 0.56
C ALA A 214 0.54 -7.54 0.69
N ILE A 215 -0.44 -8.41 0.87
CA ILE A 215 -1.81 -8.07 1.28
C ILE A 215 -1.93 -8.49 2.74
N PHE A 216 -2.31 -7.59 3.64
CA PHE A 216 -2.25 -7.88 5.08
C PHE A 216 -3.29 -7.14 5.90
N ALA A 217 -3.59 -7.70 7.07
CA ALA A 217 -4.47 -7.11 8.07
C ALA A 217 -3.81 -5.91 8.72
N VAL A 218 -4.51 -4.77 8.73
CA VAL A 218 -4.01 -3.52 9.32
C VAL A 218 -3.98 -3.56 10.84
N ASN A 219 -4.97 -4.23 11.47
CA ASN A 219 -5.13 -4.21 12.92
C ASN A 219 -5.60 -5.56 13.48
N PHE A 220 -6.87 -5.87 13.34
CA PHE A 220 -7.45 -7.11 13.86
C PHE A 220 -7.93 -8.02 12.75
N ARG A 221 -7.75 -9.32 12.96
CA ARG A 221 -8.41 -10.36 12.19
C ARG A 221 -9.15 -11.34 13.12
N PRO A 222 -10.20 -12.01 12.66
CA PRO A 222 -10.81 -13.10 13.40
C PRO A 222 -9.93 -14.35 13.34
N MET A 223 -9.90 -15.09 14.45
CA MET A 223 -9.31 -16.42 14.50
C MET A 223 -10.30 -17.37 15.15
N LYS A 224 -10.47 -18.57 14.55
CA LYS A 224 -11.34 -19.60 15.10
C LYS A 224 -10.71 -20.20 16.37
N GLY A 225 -11.46 -20.18 17.46
CA GLY A 225 -11.13 -20.84 18.71
C GLY A 225 -12.11 -21.97 19.04
N THR A 226 -11.93 -22.61 20.17
CA THR A 226 -12.79 -23.71 20.64
C THR A 226 -14.21 -23.29 20.99
N ARG A 227 -14.39 -22.03 21.38
CA ARG A 227 -15.69 -21.44 21.82
C ARG A 227 -16.23 -20.39 20.86
N GLY A 228 -15.76 -20.35 19.63
CA GLY A 228 -16.10 -19.33 18.62
C GLY A 228 -14.89 -18.49 18.20
N ASP A 229 -15.14 -17.48 17.36
CA ASP A 229 -14.10 -16.59 16.87
C ASP A 229 -13.66 -15.59 17.94
N TYR A 230 -12.36 -15.28 17.94
CA TYR A 230 -11.76 -14.22 18.76
C TYR A 230 -10.86 -13.32 17.92
N GLN A 231 -10.57 -12.12 18.39
CA GLN A 231 -9.76 -11.15 17.69
C GLN A 231 -8.27 -11.37 17.99
N VAL A 232 -7.47 -11.31 16.95
CA VAL A 232 -6.00 -11.35 17.02
C VAL A 232 -5.48 -10.01 16.51
N ARG A 233 -4.60 -9.37 17.29
CA ARG A 233 -3.99 -8.09 16.92
C ARG A 233 -2.75 -8.32 16.06
N LEU A 234 -2.66 -7.54 14.99
CA LEU A 234 -1.48 -7.49 14.14
C LEU A 234 -0.88 -6.08 14.15
N ASN A 235 0.44 -6.00 14.04
CA ASN A 235 1.16 -4.78 13.69
C ASN A 235 2.10 -5.13 12.54
N HIS A 236 2.55 -4.12 11.82
CA HIS A 236 3.54 -4.26 10.76
C HIS A 236 4.62 -3.18 10.88
N GLY A 237 5.74 -3.40 10.24
CA GLY A 237 6.87 -2.48 10.23
C GLY A 237 7.96 -2.97 9.28
N VAL A 238 9.10 -2.28 9.31
CA VAL A 238 10.27 -2.63 8.50
C VAL A 238 11.47 -2.74 9.42
N SER A 239 12.21 -3.84 9.33
CA SER A 239 13.46 -4.04 10.07
C SER A 239 14.53 -3.05 9.61
N LYS A 240 15.61 -2.95 10.36
CA LYS A 240 16.69 -2.03 10.01
C LYS A 240 17.31 -2.35 8.66
N LEU A 241 17.40 -1.34 7.80
CA LEU A 241 18.16 -1.41 6.56
C LEU A 241 19.65 -1.32 6.87
N HIS A 242 20.44 -2.23 6.31
CA HIS A 242 21.89 -2.26 6.54
C HIS A 242 22.67 -1.59 5.42
N LYS A 243 22.18 -1.72 4.18
CA LYS A 243 22.87 -1.21 3.00
C LYS A 243 21.89 -0.91 1.88
N GLY A 244 22.25 0.02 0.99
CA GLY A 244 21.50 0.34 -0.22
C GLY A 244 20.31 1.25 0.03
N LYS A 245 19.30 1.15 -0.82
CA LYS A 245 18.08 1.95 -0.78
C LYS A 245 16.86 1.05 -0.99
N ARG A 246 15.81 1.30 -0.22
CA ARG A 246 14.59 0.48 -0.28
C ARG A 246 13.36 1.37 -0.41
N HIS A 247 12.58 1.14 -1.46
CA HIS A 247 11.29 1.79 -1.65
C HIS A 247 10.13 0.81 -1.51
N THR A 248 9.02 1.33 -1.03
CA THR A 248 7.75 0.58 -0.93
C THR A 248 6.60 1.52 -1.24
N VAL A 249 5.63 1.07 -2.03
CA VAL A 249 4.37 1.77 -2.17
C VAL A 249 3.30 1.11 -1.32
N GLY A 250 2.64 1.90 -0.49
CA GLY A 250 1.47 1.49 0.29
C GLY A 250 0.18 1.89 -0.43
N VAL A 251 -0.73 0.93 -0.59
CA VAL A 251 -2.07 1.16 -1.15
C VAL A 251 -3.09 0.91 -0.05
N ILE A 252 -3.51 2.00 0.57
CA ILE A 252 -4.54 2.05 1.61
C ILE A 252 -5.86 2.43 0.94
N PHE A 253 -6.96 1.80 1.36
CA PHE A 253 -8.25 1.91 0.65
C PHE A 253 -9.16 3.01 1.18
N HIS A 254 -8.98 3.47 2.41
CA HIS A 254 -9.70 4.63 2.98
C HIS A 254 -8.85 5.90 2.86
N ASP A 255 -9.51 7.05 2.88
CA ASP A 255 -8.85 8.35 3.00
C ASP A 255 -8.74 8.75 4.48
N ALA A 256 -7.88 9.73 4.78
CA ALA A 256 -7.65 10.26 6.13
C ALA A 256 -8.35 11.61 6.35
N THR A 257 -8.52 11.98 7.61
CA THR A 257 -8.98 13.32 8.05
C THR A 257 -7.93 14.40 7.87
#